data_602ebf9eac1f63c7566c173a0b1014cc
#
_entry.id   602ebf9eac1f63c7566c173a0b1014cc
#
_cell.length_a   1.000
_cell.length_b   1.000
_cell.length_c   1.000
_cell.angle_alpha   90.00
_cell.angle_beta   90.00
_cell.angle_gamma   90.00
#
_symmetry.space_group_name_H-M   'P 1'
#
loop_
_entity.id
_entity.type
_entity.pdbx_description
1 polymer ?
#
loop_
_entity_poly.entity_id
_entity_poly.type
_entity_poly.pdbx_seq_one_letter_code
_entity_poly.pdbx_strand_id
1 'polypeptide(L)'
;MYSEPPLFEFRQVGVSIDDVVRLENLSFSAFRGEFMLLHGATGSGKTLVLEMLSGLRKPTEGEVIVAGDRINDYNELERRSLRRSMGLLMQGGLLLEDRSVLENVLIPAVVAEESFREARARARIALEKCGLAALADLRPHELSAGQRQLAMLARAGVNRPALILADEPAAQLDDRNAQTLIDLLGMFAQAGVTVFLASHRIPRPRNVKVRVIELDAAARRE
;
A
#
# COMPACT_ATOMS: atom_id res chain seq x y z
N MET A 1 -20.58 4.42 16.02
CA MET A 1 -19.95 5.76 15.92
C MET A 1 -18.49 5.53 16.29
N TYR A 2 -17.52 5.81 15.38
CA TYR A 2 -16.11 5.64 15.72
C TYR A 2 -15.74 6.69 16.76
N SER A 3 -15.17 6.27 17.88
CA SER A 3 -14.72 7.16 18.97
C SER A 3 -13.30 7.71 18.73
N GLU A 4 -12.56 7.12 17.79
CA GLU A 4 -11.20 7.52 17.43
C GLU A 4 -11.19 8.35 16.15
N PRO A 5 -10.23 9.30 16.01
CA PRO A 5 -10.05 10.04 14.77
C PRO A 5 -9.64 9.11 13.61
N PRO A 6 -9.99 9.46 12.37
CA PRO A 6 -9.60 8.67 11.22
C PRO A 6 -8.07 8.59 11.10
N LEU A 7 -7.56 7.44 10.61
CA LEU A 7 -6.15 7.27 10.29
C LEU A 7 -5.73 8.15 9.11
N PHE A 8 -6.61 8.25 8.11
CA PHE A 8 -6.44 9.21 7.03
C PHE A 8 -7.79 9.69 6.50
N GLU A 9 -7.79 10.85 5.86
CA GLU A 9 -8.97 11.50 5.34
C GLU A 9 -8.65 12.28 4.05
N PHE A 10 -9.54 12.18 3.08
CA PHE A 10 -9.60 13.01 1.89
C PHE A 10 -10.78 13.97 2.03
N ARG A 11 -10.55 15.26 1.89
CA ARG A 11 -11.57 16.31 1.98
C ARG A 11 -11.62 17.08 0.68
N GLN A 12 -12.67 16.85 -0.12
CA GLN A 12 -12.91 17.54 -1.39
C GLN A 12 -11.69 17.57 -2.32
N VAL A 13 -10.96 16.44 -2.37
CA VAL A 13 -9.71 16.35 -3.10
C VAL A 13 -9.94 16.27 -4.60
N GLY A 14 -9.23 17.13 -5.34
CA GLY A 14 -9.14 17.13 -6.78
C GLY A 14 -7.69 17.03 -7.28
N VAL A 15 -7.51 16.46 -8.47
CA VAL A 15 -6.23 16.42 -9.18
C VAL A 15 -6.42 16.73 -10.65
N SER A 16 -5.68 17.73 -11.13
CA SER A 16 -5.52 18.02 -12.55
C SER A 16 -4.08 17.74 -12.98
N ILE A 17 -3.91 17.20 -14.19
CA ILE A 17 -2.62 16.94 -14.82
C ILE A 17 -2.69 17.51 -16.22
N ASP A 18 -1.77 18.40 -16.58
CA ASP A 18 -1.74 19.10 -17.87
C ASP A 18 -3.12 19.75 -18.20
N ASP A 19 -3.68 20.45 -17.20
CA ASP A 19 -5.00 21.11 -17.24
C ASP A 19 -6.20 20.15 -17.46
N VAL A 20 -5.98 18.85 -17.43
CA VAL A 20 -7.04 17.85 -17.52
C VAL A 20 -7.40 17.36 -16.10
N VAL A 21 -8.66 17.55 -15.72
CA VAL A 21 -9.18 17.02 -14.45
C VAL A 21 -9.14 15.50 -14.47
N ARG A 22 -8.45 14.88 -13.51
CA ARG A 22 -8.31 13.43 -13.33
C ARG A 22 -9.16 12.91 -12.18
N LEU A 23 -9.29 13.70 -11.14
CA LEU A 23 -10.13 13.43 -9.97
C LEU A 23 -10.82 14.73 -9.56
N GLU A 24 -12.05 14.64 -9.11
CA GLU A 24 -12.84 15.78 -8.66
C GLU A 24 -13.62 15.44 -7.40
N ASN A 25 -13.56 16.34 -6.41
CA ASN A 25 -14.36 16.32 -5.19
C ASN A 25 -14.36 14.97 -4.41
N LEU A 26 -13.21 14.29 -4.36
CA LEU A 26 -13.10 13.02 -3.65
C LEU A 26 -13.07 13.25 -2.13
N SER A 27 -14.03 12.64 -1.41
CA SER A 27 -14.14 12.78 0.04
C SER A 27 -14.43 11.43 0.69
N PHE A 28 -13.53 10.96 1.54
CA PHE A 28 -13.72 9.76 2.38
C PHE A 28 -12.67 9.71 3.48
N SER A 29 -12.89 8.87 4.48
CA SER A 29 -11.96 8.63 5.58
C SER A 29 -11.75 7.15 5.82
N ALA A 30 -10.65 6.77 6.47
CA ALA A 30 -10.35 5.42 6.94
C ALA A 30 -10.00 5.41 8.41
N PHE A 31 -10.41 4.35 9.08
CA PHE A 31 -10.12 4.12 10.50
C PHE A 31 -9.10 2.98 10.66
N ARG A 32 -8.45 2.93 11.83
CA ARG A 32 -7.45 1.90 12.12
C ARG A 32 -8.03 0.50 11.99
N GLY A 33 -7.27 -0.42 11.38
CA GLY A 33 -7.65 -1.82 11.21
C GLY A 33 -8.69 -2.08 10.11
N GLU A 34 -9.14 -1.07 9.35
CA GLU A 34 -10.04 -1.29 8.21
C GLU A 34 -9.30 -1.93 7.03
N PHE A 35 -10.00 -2.81 6.33
CA PHE A 35 -9.62 -3.24 4.97
C PHE A 35 -10.51 -2.48 3.98
N MET A 36 -9.89 -1.55 3.25
CA MET A 36 -10.58 -0.70 2.29
C MET A 36 -10.15 -1.05 0.86
N LEU A 37 -11.12 -1.08 -0.03
CA LEU A 37 -10.92 -1.23 -1.46
C LEU A 37 -11.31 0.06 -2.17
N LEU A 38 -10.38 0.64 -2.91
CA LEU A 38 -10.67 1.64 -3.92
C LEU A 38 -10.91 0.91 -5.24
N HIS A 39 -12.18 0.76 -5.60
CA HIS A 39 -12.61 0.07 -6.80
C HIS A 39 -12.87 1.06 -7.94
N GLY A 40 -12.54 0.66 -9.16
CA GLY A 40 -12.80 1.46 -10.35
C GLY A 40 -12.10 0.90 -11.58
N ALA A 41 -12.52 1.33 -12.74
CA ALA A 41 -11.94 0.91 -14.02
C ALA A 41 -10.45 1.28 -14.13
N THR A 42 -9.73 0.65 -15.05
CA THR A 42 -8.36 1.06 -15.39
C THR A 42 -8.38 2.50 -15.90
N GLY A 43 -7.47 3.33 -15.37
CA GLY A 43 -7.40 4.75 -15.70
C GLY A 43 -8.38 5.64 -14.91
N SER A 44 -9.15 5.13 -13.94
CA SER A 44 -10.06 5.95 -13.11
C SER A 44 -9.33 6.86 -12.10
N GLY A 45 -8.00 6.75 -11.94
CA GLY A 45 -7.24 7.59 -11.01
C GLY A 45 -6.89 6.91 -9.68
N LYS A 46 -7.09 5.59 -9.53
CA LYS A 46 -6.77 4.85 -8.29
C LYS A 46 -5.33 5.06 -7.82
N THR A 47 -4.38 4.93 -8.74
CA THR A 47 -2.95 5.18 -8.47
C THR A 47 -2.70 6.60 -7.96
N LEU A 48 -3.38 7.62 -8.54
CA LEU A 48 -3.27 9.01 -8.09
C LEU A 48 -3.70 9.18 -6.62
N VAL A 49 -4.77 8.48 -6.21
CA VAL A 49 -5.23 8.51 -4.81
C VAL A 49 -4.16 7.93 -3.87
N LEU A 50 -3.55 6.78 -4.23
CA LEU A 50 -2.48 6.20 -3.43
C LEU A 50 -1.20 7.06 -3.44
N GLU A 51 -0.85 7.67 -4.58
CA GLU A 51 0.27 8.62 -4.68
C GLU A 51 0.07 9.84 -3.77
N MET A 52 -1.14 10.39 -3.73
CA MET A 52 -1.46 11.51 -2.83
C MET A 52 -1.34 11.09 -1.37
N LEU A 53 -1.90 9.94 -0.99
CA LEU A 53 -1.84 9.45 0.38
C LEU A 53 -0.42 9.13 0.84
N SER A 54 0.45 8.65 -0.05
CA SER A 54 1.86 8.40 0.24
C SER A 54 2.77 9.65 0.13
N GLY A 55 2.19 10.82 -0.20
CA GLY A 55 2.92 12.07 -0.38
C GLY A 55 3.82 12.08 -1.63
N LEU A 56 3.64 11.15 -2.59
CA LEU A 56 4.31 11.16 -3.88
C LEU A 56 3.76 12.25 -4.80
N ARG A 57 2.49 12.61 -4.62
CA ARG A 57 1.80 13.64 -5.38
C ARG A 57 1.07 14.60 -4.44
N LYS A 58 1.02 15.88 -4.81
CA LYS A 58 0.12 16.85 -4.16
C LYS A 58 -1.23 16.86 -4.87
N PRO A 59 -2.36 16.99 -4.15
CA PRO A 59 -3.62 17.34 -4.76
C PRO A 59 -3.54 18.78 -5.32
N THR A 60 -4.35 19.08 -6.35
CA THR A 60 -4.54 20.45 -6.85
C THR A 60 -5.58 21.21 -6.03
N GLU A 61 -6.54 20.47 -5.46
CA GLU A 61 -7.63 20.99 -4.63
C GLU A 61 -7.87 20.10 -3.43
N GLY A 62 -8.48 20.67 -2.39
CA GLY A 62 -8.81 19.93 -1.17
C GLY A 62 -7.64 19.57 -0.30
N GLU A 63 -7.86 18.64 0.61
CA GLU A 63 -6.88 18.28 1.66
C GLU A 63 -6.76 16.78 1.82
N VAL A 64 -5.52 16.30 1.98
CA VAL A 64 -5.21 14.94 2.44
C VAL A 64 -4.63 15.02 3.83
N ILE A 65 -5.26 14.33 4.78
CA ILE A 65 -4.89 14.31 6.20
C ILE A 65 -4.48 12.90 6.56
N VAL A 66 -3.35 12.73 7.24
CA VAL A 66 -2.86 11.45 7.75
C VAL A 66 -2.49 11.60 9.21
N ALA A 67 -3.05 10.76 10.08
CA ALA A 67 -2.86 10.80 11.53
C ALA A 67 -3.11 12.18 12.17
N GLY A 68 -4.01 12.97 11.58
CA GLY A 68 -4.36 14.32 12.01
C GLY A 68 -3.56 15.44 11.35
N ASP A 69 -2.48 15.13 10.62
CA ASP A 69 -1.64 16.10 9.94
C ASP A 69 -2.04 16.28 8.48
N ARG A 70 -2.13 17.53 8.03
CA ARG A 70 -2.36 17.88 6.62
C ARG A 70 -1.05 17.70 5.85
N ILE A 71 -0.98 16.64 5.03
CA ILE A 71 0.25 16.27 4.31
C ILE A 71 0.50 17.07 3.02
N ASN A 72 -0.47 17.90 2.59
CA ASN A 72 -0.31 18.76 1.41
C ASN A 72 0.92 19.66 1.50
N ASP A 73 1.21 20.15 2.71
CA ASP A 73 2.25 21.15 2.98
C ASP A 73 3.59 20.54 3.36
N TYR A 74 3.66 19.21 3.45
CA TYR A 74 4.89 18.49 3.80
C TYR A 74 6.01 18.81 2.82
N ASN A 75 7.20 19.12 3.37
CA ASN A 75 8.44 19.17 2.62
C ASN A 75 8.93 17.75 2.27
N GLU A 76 10.03 17.64 1.52
CA GLU A 76 10.51 16.34 1.05
C GLU A 76 10.99 15.41 2.20
N LEU A 77 11.54 15.96 3.28
CA LEU A 77 11.95 15.14 4.45
C LEU A 77 10.73 14.57 5.18
N GLU A 78 9.70 15.38 5.39
CA GLU A 78 8.43 14.95 5.98
C GLU A 78 7.73 13.89 5.13
N ARG A 79 7.70 14.05 3.80
CA ARG A 79 7.16 13.04 2.89
C ARG A 79 7.93 11.73 2.91
N ARG A 80 9.26 11.79 3.03
CA ARG A 80 10.09 10.58 3.21
C ARG A 80 9.78 9.90 4.54
N SER A 81 9.63 10.68 5.62
CA SER A 81 9.23 10.16 6.92
C SER A 81 7.86 9.50 6.88
N LEU A 82 6.88 10.14 6.22
CA LEU A 82 5.55 9.58 6.00
C LEU A 82 5.63 8.23 5.28
N ARG A 83 6.36 8.14 4.15
CA ARG A 83 6.52 6.88 3.41
C ARG A 83 7.21 5.79 4.21
N ARG A 84 8.15 6.12 5.10
CA ARG A 84 8.80 5.15 6.00
C ARG A 84 7.84 4.56 7.04
N SER A 85 6.80 5.30 7.43
CA SER A 85 5.77 4.84 8.37
C SER A 85 4.71 3.94 7.71
N MET A 86 4.71 3.84 6.38
CA MET A 86 3.76 3.07 5.58
C MET A 86 4.39 1.83 4.96
N GLY A 87 3.61 0.80 4.75
CA GLY A 87 3.94 -0.33 3.87
C GLY A 87 3.47 -0.04 2.44
N LEU A 88 4.40 0.01 1.48
CA LEU A 88 4.07 0.36 0.10
C LEU A 88 4.22 -0.87 -0.81
N LEU A 89 3.13 -1.25 -1.46
CA LEU A 89 3.05 -2.30 -2.48
C LEU A 89 2.51 -1.67 -3.77
N MET A 90 3.30 -0.75 -4.35
CA MET A 90 2.89 0.06 -5.50
C MET A 90 3.11 -0.69 -6.81
N GLN A 91 2.28 -0.37 -7.81
CA GLN A 91 2.44 -0.89 -9.18
C GLN A 91 3.83 -0.53 -9.73
N GLY A 92 4.49 -1.51 -10.35
CA GLY A 92 5.86 -1.34 -10.84
C GLY A 92 6.94 -1.36 -9.76
N GLY A 93 6.59 -1.61 -8.49
CA GLY A 93 7.55 -1.84 -7.42
C GLY A 93 8.44 -3.04 -7.74
N LEU A 94 9.75 -2.88 -7.60
CA LEU A 94 10.73 -3.92 -7.90
C LEU A 94 11.51 -4.32 -6.65
N LEU A 95 11.93 -5.58 -6.63
CA LEU A 95 12.99 -6.04 -5.75
C LEU A 95 14.34 -5.69 -6.38
N LEU A 96 15.35 -5.45 -5.55
CA LEU A 96 16.72 -5.24 -6.01
C LEU A 96 17.31 -6.57 -6.48
N GLU A 97 17.62 -6.68 -7.76
CA GLU A 97 18.05 -7.93 -8.40
C GLU A 97 19.46 -8.40 -7.94
N ASP A 98 20.28 -7.47 -7.48
CA ASP A 98 21.62 -7.73 -6.93
C ASP A 98 21.62 -8.13 -5.45
N ARG A 99 20.44 -8.20 -4.83
CA ARG A 99 20.23 -8.54 -3.41
C ARG A 99 19.40 -9.81 -3.25
N SER A 100 19.63 -10.55 -2.16
CA SER A 100 18.78 -11.68 -1.81
C SER A 100 17.38 -11.21 -1.42
N VAL A 101 16.43 -12.14 -1.38
CA VAL A 101 15.06 -11.88 -0.91
C VAL A 101 15.07 -11.33 0.52
N LEU A 102 15.88 -11.93 1.40
CA LEU A 102 16.04 -11.45 2.78
C LEU A 102 16.60 -10.03 2.83
N GLU A 103 17.62 -9.73 2.03
CA GLU A 103 18.21 -8.39 1.96
C GLU A 103 17.22 -7.37 1.43
N ASN A 104 16.38 -7.72 0.46
CA ASN A 104 15.31 -6.86 -0.01
C ASN A 104 14.28 -6.54 1.09
N VAL A 105 13.88 -7.55 1.86
CA VAL A 105 12.86 -7.39 2.89
C VAL A 105 13.37 -6.61 4.10
N LEU A 106 14.66 -6.70 4.44
CA LEU A 106 15.21 -5.98 5.59
C LEU A 106 15.47 -4.48 5.33
N ILE A 107 15.51 -4.03 4.06
CA ILE A 107 15.83 -2.65 3.70
C ILE A 107 15.02 -1.60 4.49
N PRO A 108 13.68 -1.68 4.58
CA PRO A 108 12.91 -0.67 5.30
C PRO A 108 13.24 -0.59 6.79
N ALA A 109 13.62 -1.71 7.42
CA ALA A 109 14.01 -1.73 8.83
C ALA A 109 15.39 -1.08 9.05
N VAL A 110 16.34 -1.33 8.14
CA VAL A 110 17.65 -0.65 8.18
C VAL A 110 17.51 0.85 7.94
N VAL A 111 16.65 1.25 7.01
CA VAL A 111 16.37 2.67 6.74
C VAL A 111 15.65 3.37 7.91
N ALA A 112 14.95 2.61 8.75
CA ALA A 112 14.37 3.08 10.02
C ALA A 112 15.37 3.14 11.18
N GLU A 113 16.68 3.02 10.89
CA GLU A 113 17.78 3.11 11.86
C GLU A 113 17.81 1.98 12.91
N GLU A 114 17.20 0.84 12.61
CA GLU A 114 17.32 -0.35 13.46
C GLU A 114 18.70 -0.99 13.30
N SER A 115 19.13 -1.71 14.34
CA SER A 115 20.34 -2.51 14.24
C SER A 115 20.17 -3.58 13.14
N PHE A 116 21.24 -3.87 12.40
CA PHE A 116 21.22 -4.89 11.34
C PHE A 116 20.72 -6.25 11.84
N ARG A 117 21.06 -6.60 13.10
CA ARG A 117 20.60 -7.83 13.74
C ARG A 117 19.09 -7.87 13.91
N GLU A 118 18.49 -6.78 14.38
CA GLU A 118 17.04 -6.67 14.57
C GLU A 118 16.30 -6.61 13.24
N ALA A 119 16.78 -5.80 12.29
CA ALA A 119 16.25 -5.74 10.93
C ALA A 119 16.23 -7.14 10.27
N ARG A 120 17.32 -7.90 10.39
CA ARG A 120 17.41 -9.26 9.85
C ARG A 120 16.44 -10.23 10.54
N ALA A 121 16.28 -10.13 11.85
CA ALA A 121 15.33 -10.96 12.60
C ALA A 121 13.88 -10.67 12.17
N ARG A 122 13.50 -9.39 12.04
CA ARG A 122 12.18 -8.98 11.54
C ARG A 122 11.93 -9.45 10.12
N ALA A 123 12.90 -9.30 9.23
CA ALA A 123 12.79 -9.73 7.85
C ALA A 123 12.55 -11.25 7.74
N ARG A 124 13.23 -12.05 8.55
CA ARG A 124 12.98 -13.50 8.61
C ARG A 124 11.56 -13.83 9.04
N ILE A 125 11.05 -13.17 10.08
CA ILE A 125 9.66 -13.33 10.55
C ILE A 125 8.67 -12.92 9.46
N ALA A 126 8.93 -11.81 8.75
CA ALA A 126 8.06 -11.35 7.65
C ALA A 126 8.03 -12.36 6.50
N LEU A 127 9.19 -12.91 6.12
CA LEU A 127 9.29 -13.96 5.09
C LEU A 127 8.57 -15.25 5.52
N GLU A 128 8.72 -15.67 6.77
CA GLU A 128 8.02 -16.84 7.31
C GLU A 128 6.50 -16.68 7.22
N LYS A 129 5.97 -15.52 7.63
CA LYS A 129 4.54 -15.21 7.53
C LYS A 129 4.03 -15.21 6.09
N CYS A 130 4.86 -14.85 5.13
CA CYS A 130 4.54 -14.90 3.71
C CYS A 130 4.84 -16.26 3.06
N GLY A 131 5.26 -17.28 3.82
CA GLY A 131 5.58 -18.62 3.30
C GLY A 131 6.86 -18.67 2.46
N LEU A 132 7.78 -17.71 2.64
CA LEU A 132 9.00 -17.55 1.84
C LEU A 132 10.29 -17.86 2.62
N ALA A 133 10.21 -18.45 3.82
CA ALA A 133 11.36 -18.69 4.69
C ALA A 133 12.49 -19.48 3.98
N ALA A 134 12.13 -20.52 3.20
CA ALA A 134 13.08 -21.34 2.45
C ALA A 134 13.71 -20.64 1.25
N LEU A 135 13.16 -19.48 0.83
CA LEU A 135 13.59 -18.72 -0.34
C LEU A 135 14.39 -17.46 0.04
N ALA A 136 14.70 -17.29 1.33
CA ALA A 136 15.32 -16.09 1.88
C ALA A 136 16.65 -15.72 1.22
N ASP A 137 17.46 -16.70 0.87
CA ASP A 137 18.79 -16.51 0.30
C ASP A 137 18.81 -16.47 -1.24
N LEU A 138 17.66 -16.74 -1.90
CA LEU A 138 17.52 -16.64 -3.35
C LEU A 138 17.50 -15.17 -3.79
N ARG A 139 17.76 -14.95 -5.08
CA ARG A 139 17.64 -13.65 -5.74
C ARG A 139 16.26 -13.49 -6.41
N PRO A 140 15.79 -12.26 -6.64
CA PRO A 140 14.46 -12.03 -7.22
C PRO A 140 14.20 -12.73 -8.56
N HIS A 141 15.21 -12.85 -9.43
CA HIS A 141 15.06 -13.53 -10.72
C HIS A 141 14.84 -15.05 -10.60
N GLU A 142 15.17 -15.65 -9.45
CA GLU A 142 14.93 -17.07 -9.16
C GLU A 142 13.50 -17.34 -8.64
N LEU A 143 12.73 -16.28 -8.35
CA LEU A 143 11.37 -16.38 -7.84
C LEU A 143 10.33 -16.39 -8.97
N SER A 144 9.22 -17.11 -8.76
CA SER A 144 8.01 -16.93 -9.57
C SER A 144 7.41 -15.53 -9.38
N ALA A 145 6.54 -15.10 -10.28
CA ALA A 145 5.84 -13.82 -10.17
C ALA A 145 5.07 -13.70 -8.83
N GLY A 146 4.37 -14.77 -8.41
CA GLY A 146 3.65 -14.82 -7.13
C GLY A 146 4.61 -14.70 -5.93
N GLN A 147 5.74 -15.41 -5.95
CA GLN A 147 6.73 -15.34 -4.88
C GLN A 147 7.37 -13.96 -4.80
N ARG A 148 7.67 -13.29 -5.93
CA ARG A 148 8.13 -11.90 -5.96
C ARG A 148 7.12 -10.96 -5.31
N GLN A 149 5.84 -11.13 -5.60
CA GLN A 149 4.78 -10.29 -5.03
C GLN A 149 4.65 -10.50 -3.52
N LEU A 150 4.76 -11.75 -3.05
CA LEU A 150 4.77 -12.07 -1.62
C LEU A 150 6.02 -11.51 -0.91
N ALA A 151 7.19 -11.51 -1.56
CA ALA A 151 8.39 -10.88 -1.03
C ALA A 151 8.25 -9.35 -0.92
N MET A 152 7.60 -8.71 -1.89
CA MET A 152 7.28 -7.28 -1.81
C MET A 152 6.28 -7.00 -0.68
N LEU A 153 5.30 -7.87 -0.45
CA LEU A 153 4.40 -7.75 0.70
C LEU A 153 5.15 -7.92 2.03
N ALA A 154 6.05 -8.90 2.14
CA ALA A 154 6.89 -9.08 3.31
C ALA A 154 7.73 -7.82 3.59
N ARG A 155 8.32 -7.21 2.55
CA ARG A 155 9.05 -5.94 2.63
C ARG A 155 8.16 -4.79 3.11
N ALA A 156 6.95 -4.68 2.57
CA ALA A 156 5.99 -3.64 2.98
C ALA A 156 5.57 -3.78 4.46
N GLY A 157 5.46 -5.02 4.96
CA GLY A 157 5.02 -5.32 6.32
C GLY A 157 6.12 -5.39 7.40
N VAL A 158 7.42 -5.35 7.02
CA VAL A 158 8.54 -5.63 7.94
C VAL A 158 8.59 -4.67 9.14
N ASN A 159 8.26 -3.40 8.94
CA ASN A 159 8.25 -2.38 9.99
C ASN A 159 6.93 -2.32 10.78
N ARG A 160 6.01 -3.26 10.57
CA ARG A 160 4.67 -3.26 11.19
C ARG A 160 3.97 -1.92 11.03
N PRO A 161 3.79 -1.44 9.80
CA PRO A 161 3.21 -0.13 9.53
C PRO A 161 1.77 -0.06 10.03
N ALA A 162 1.30 1.14 10.37
CA ALA A 162 -0.11 1.36 10.67
C ALA A 162 -1.02 1.28 9.42
N LEU A 163 -0.43 1.50 8.23
CA LEU A 163 -1.11 1.53 6.94
C LEU A 163 -0.29 0.82 5.86
N ILE A 164 -0.93 -0.09 5.13
CA ILE A 164 -0.39 -0.68 3.90
C ILE A 164 -1.19 -0.12 2.72
N LEU A 165 -0.48 0.47 1.75
CA LEU A 165 -1.01 0.90 0.46
C LEU A 165 -0.63 -0.14 -0.60
N ALA A 166 -1.63 -0.67 -1.31
CA ALA A 166 -1.41 -1.67 -2.34
C ALA A 166 -2.11 -1.28 -3.65
N ASP A 167 -1.34 -1.11 -4.72
CA ASP A 167 -1.84 -0.71 -6.04
C ASP A 167 -1.78 -1.90 -7.00
N GLU A 168 -2.97 -2.44 -7.36
CA GLU A 168 -3.17 -3.59 -8.25
C GLU A 168 -2.22 -4.78 -7.95
N PRO A 169 -2.04 -5.18 -6.68
CA PRO A 169 -0.96 -6.09 -6.29
C PRO A 169 -1.16 -7.53 -6.83
N ALA A 170 -2.37 -7.88 -7.24
CA ALA A 170 -2.72 -9.20 -7.75
C ALA A 170 -2.96 -9.23 -9.27
N ALA A 171 -2.79 -8.12 -10.00
CA ALA A 171 -3.20 -7.99 -11.39
C ALA A 171 -2.50 -8.98 -12.36
N GLN A 172 -1.25 -9.38 -12.05
CA GLN A 172 -0.44 -10.27 -12.90
C GLN A 172 -0.32 -11.69 -12.33
N LEU A 173 -1.12 -12.02 -11.33
CA LEU A 173 -1.09 -13.32 -10.68
C LEU A 173 -2.23 -14.22 -11.20
N ASP A 174 -1.99 -15.53 -11.20
CA ASP A 174 -3.06 -16.51 -11.31
C ASP A 174 -3.99 -16.45 -10.08
N ASP A 175 -5.17 -16.99 -10.17
CA ASP A 175 -6.21 -16.88 -9.14
C ASP A 175 -5.78 -17.42 -7.79
N ARG A 176 -4.96 -18.48 -7.74
CA ARG A 176 -4.47 -19.08 -6.49
C ARG A 176 -3.48 -18.14 -5.79
N ASN A 177 -2.50 -17.62 -6.52
CA ASN A 177 -1.51 -16.69 -5.98
C ASN A 177 -2.15 -15.35 -5.62
N ALA A 178 -3.10 -14.87 -6.43
CA ALA A 178 -3.90 -13.68 -6.14
C ALA A 178 -4.65 -13.84 -4.82
N GLN A 179 -5.38 -14.96 -4.63
CA GLN A 179 -6.11 -15.21 -3.39
C GLN A 179 -5.18 -15.32 -2.18
N THR A 180 -4.02 -15.96 -2.31
CA THR A 180 -3.02 -16.05 -1.23
C THR A 180 -2.55 -14.66 -0.80
N LEU A 181 -2.22 -13.79 -1.76
CA LEU A 181 -1.81 -12.42 -1.47
C LEU A 181 -2.91 -11.62 -0.76
N ILE A 182 -4.16 -11.73 -1.23
CA ILE A 182 -5.32 -11.05 -0.66
C ILE A 182 -5.61 -11.56 0.77
N ASP A 183 -5.51 -12.87 1.01
CA ASP A 183 -5.69 -13.44 2.35
C ASP A 183 -4.60 -12.95 3.32
N LEU A 184 -3.35 -12.82 2.87
CA LEU A 184 -2.27 -12.25 3.67
C LEU A 184 -2.51 -10.76 3.98
N LEU A 185 -2.97 -9.95 3.02
CA LEU A 185 -3.39 -8.57 3.29
C LEU A 185 -4.54 -8.55 4.32
N GLY A 186 -5.48 -9.49 4.24
CA GLY A 186 -6.53 -9.69 5.24
C GLY A 186 -5.98 -9.99 6.64
N MET A 187 -4.94 -10.81 6.76
CA MET A 187 -4.28 -11.09 8.04
C MET A 187 -3.62 -9.84 8.64
N PHE A 188 -3.05 -8.95 7.84
CA PHE A 188 -2.57 -7.66 8.32
C PHE A 188 -3.71 -6.82 8.92
N ALA A 189 -4.87 -6.76 8.26
CA ALA A 189 -6.03 -6.04 8.78
C ALA A 189 -6.55 -6.64 10.10
N GLN A 190 -6.61 -7.98 10.21
CA GLN A 190 -6.96 -8.67 11.46
C GLN A 190 -5.96 -8.36 12.59
N ALA A 191 -4.70 -8.11 12.27
CA ALA A 191 -3.67 -7.72 13.22
C ALA A 191 -3.69 -6.21 13.56
N GLY A 192 -4.70 -5.45 13.09
CA GLY A 192 -4.88 -4.03 13.37
C GLY A 192 -4.19 -3.08 12.39
N VAL A 193 -3.54 -3.59 11.34
CA VAL A 193 -2.98 -2.76 10.27
C VAL A 193 -4.11 -2.33 9.34
N THR A 194 -4.18 -1.05 9.00
CA THR A 194 -5.12 -0.59 7.98
C THR A 194 -4.60 -0.98 6.59
N VAL A 195 -5.44 -1.57 5.76
CA VAL A 195 -5.09 -1.93 4.38
C VAL A 195 -5.93 -1.09 3.43
N PHE A 196 -5.28 -0.34 2.57
CA PHE A 196 -5.93 0.41 1.50
C PHE A 196 -5.45 -0.13 0.15
N LEU A 197 -6.33 -0.87 -0.50
CA LEU A 197 -6.08 -1.59 -1.74
C LEU A 197 -6.77 -0.89 -2.90
N ALA A 198 -6.05 -0.57 -3.95
CA ALA A 198 -6.62 -0.16 -5.23
C ALA A 198 -6.70 -1.38 -6.17
N SER A 199 -7.87 -1.65 -6.72
CA SER A 199 -8.05 -2.74 -7.68
C SER A 199 -9.29 -2.54 -8.56
N HIS A 200 -9.21 -3.05 -9.78
CA HIS A 200 -10.36 -3.16 -10.69
C HIS A 200 -11.19 -4.44 -10.45
N ARG A 201 -10.71 -5.34 -9.56
CA ARG A 201 -11.43 -6.54 -9.12
C ARG A 201 -11.79 -6.36 -7.64
N ILE A 202 -12.93 -6.90 -7.23
CA ILE A 202 -13.33 -6.91 -5.82
C ILE A 202 -12.74 -8.14 -5.14
N PRO A 203 -11.66 -7.98 -4.35
CA PRO A 203 -11.04 -9.09 -3.65
C PRO A 203 -11.93 -9.54 -2.48
N ARG A 204 -11.81 -10.81 -2.11
CA ARG A 204 -12.53 -11.37 -0.97
C ARG A 204 -11.55 -12.03 0.01
N PRO A 205 -10.88 -11.23 0.86
CA PRO A 205 -10.03 -11.78 1.90
C PRO A 205 -10.88 -12.61 2.89
N ARG A 206 -10.34 -13.70 3.39
CA ARG A 206 -11.04 -14.54 4.37
C ARG A 206 -11.19 -13.81 5.70
N ASN A 207 -12.39 -13.90 6.28
CA ASN A 207 -12.70 -13.41 7.63
C ASN A 207 -12.43 -11.91 7.85
N VAL A 208 -12.47 -11.10 6.80
CA VAL A 208 -12.30 -9.65 6.85
C VAL A 208 -13.42 -8.97 6.07
N LYS A 209 -14.04 -7.98 6.71
CA LYS A 209 -15.00 -7.12 6.01
C LYS A 209 -14.25 -6.10 5.16
N VAL A 210 -14.54 -6.07 3.87
CA VAL A 210 -14.00 -5.07 2.93
C VAL A 210 -14.98 -3.92 2.82
N ARG A 211 -14.49 -2.71 3.05
CA ARG A 211 -15.22 -1.48 2.76
C ARG A 211 -14.83 -0.98 1.36
N VAL A 212 -15.80 -0.94 0.46
CA VAL A 212 -15.57 -0.54 -0.93
C VAL A 212 -15.85 0.95 -1.09
N ILE A 213 -14.94 1.65 -1.76
CA ILE A 213 -15.10 3.01 -2.26
C ILE A 213 -15.04 2.92 -3.78
N GLU A 214 -16.13 3.30 -4.43
CA GLU A 214 -16.18 3.36 -5.89
C GLU A 214 -15.54 4.65 -6.37
N LEU A 215 -14.59 4.52 -7.29
CA LEU A 215 -13.99 5.64 -7.99
C LEU A 215 -14.51 5.66 -9.41
N ASP A 216 -15.56 6.46 -9.62
CA ASP A 216 -16.09 6.69 -10.95
C ASP A 216 -15.02 7.34 -11.82
N ALA A 217 -14.90 6.88 -13.07
CA ALA A 217 -14.08 7.60 -14.03
C ALA A 217 -14.67 8.99 -14.15
N ALA A 218 -13.90 10.03 -13.78
CA ALA A 218 -14.31 11.40 -13.98
C ALA A 218 -14.88 11.53 -15.40
N ALA A 219 -16.12 11.93 -15.50
CA ALA A 219 -16.76 12.13 -16.81
C ALA A 219 -15.82 13.05 -17.60
N ARG A 220 -15.14 12.49 -18.60
CA ARG A 220 -14.29 13.27 -19.49
C ARG A 220 -15.18 14.32 -20.12
N ARG A 221 -15.16 15.53 -19.59
CA ARG A 221 -15.69 16.69 -20.31
C ARG A 221 -14.68 16.96 -21.43
N GLU A 222 -15.08 16.58 -22.64
CA GLU A 222 -14.42 17.00 -23.87
C GLU A 222 -14.41 18.53 -23.97
#